data_f33e0f637c94feee8074e1123c5e733c
#
_entry.id   f33e0f637c94feee8074e1123c5e733c
#
_cell.length_a   1.000
_cell.length_b   1.000
_cell.length_c   1.000
_cell.angle_alpha   90.00
_cell.angle_beta   90.00
_cell.angle_gamma   90.00
#
_symmetry.space_group_name_H-M   'P 1'
#
loop_
_entity.id
_entity.type
_entity.pdbx_description
1 polymer ?
#
loop_
_entity_poly.entity_id
_entity_poly.type
_entity_poly.pdbx_seq_one_letter_code
_entity_poly.pdbx_strand_id
1 'polypeptide(L)'
;MNRAFVTGVRAAGLFCVLGALAWLSGEPFVFPSLGPTAFVLAFGGVERARRRVVGGHAVGAVAGFLAYTLLAGDAMLTAGFAPATIEGARLAASGTLSVALTAWGMLALDAVHPPACATTLIVSLGLLATPLEVAIIVASVAVLLGAHELASVYRKPET
;
A
#
# COMPACT_ATOMS: atom_id res chain seq x y z
N MET A 1 4.41 -16.05 26.83
CA MET A 1 3.44 -15.02 26.37
C MET A 1 2.62 -15.60 25.23
N ASN A 2 1.29 -15.42 25.21
CA ASN A 2 0.42 -16.00 24.18
C ASN A 2 0.78 -15.40 22.80
N ARG A 3 0.97 -16.28 21.78
CA ARG A 3 1.32 -15.89 20.40
C ARG A 3 0.33 -14.86 19.82
N ALA A 4 -0.96 -15.06 20.08
CA ALA A 4 -2.00 -14.12 19.61
C ALA A 4 -1.81 -12.72 20.20
N PHE A 5 -1.53 -12.62 21.50
CA PHE A 5 -1.27 -11.34 22.17
C PHE A 5 -0.06 -10.63 21.56
N VAL A 6 1.05 -11.35 21.37
CA VAL A 6 2.28 -10.77 20.76
C VAL A 6 2.02 -10.28 19.34
N THR A 7 1.30 -11.05 18.52
CA THR A 7 0.95 -10.65 17.15
C THR A 7 0.05 -9.44 17.16
N GLY A 8 -0.95 -9.39 18.06
CA GLY A 8 -1.83 -8.22 18.20
C GLY A 8 -1.07 -6.94 18.55
N VAL A 9 -0.15 -7.01 19.54
CA VAL A 9 0.70 -5.88 19.92
C VAL A 9 1.61 -5.43 18.77
N ARG A 10 2.16 -6.37 17.98
CA ARG A 10 2.94 -6.03 16.79
C ARG A 10 2.11 -5.32 15.72
N ALA A 11 0.94 -5.85 15.44
CA ALA A 11 0.01 -5.23 14.50
C ALA A 11 -0.34 -3.80 14.96
N ALA A 12 -0.77 -3.64 16.22
CA ALA A 12 -1.07 -2.33 16.78
C ALA A 12 0.11 -1.34 16.67
N GLY A 13 1.33 -1.77 16.99
CA GLY A 13 2.52 -0.94 16.87
C GLY A 13 2.79 -0.47 15.43
N LEU A 14 2.68 -1.37 14.45
CA LEU A 14 2.84 -1.01 13.03
C LEU A 14 1.72 -0.09 12.55
N PHE A 15 0.49 -0.30 13.01
CA PHE A 15 -0.63 0.59 12.71
C PHE A 15 -0.49 1.95 13.38
N CYS A 16 0.12 2.07 14.56
CA CYS A 16 0.50 3.35 15.15
C CYS A 16 1.50 4.12 14.27
N VAL A 17 2.49 3.42 13.68
CA VAL A 17 3.42 4.03 12.71
C VAL A 17 2.66 4.54 11.49
N LEU A 18 1.74 3.75 10.91
CA LEU A 18 0.91 4.19 9.78
C LEU A 18 0.02 5.38 10.14
N GLY A 19 -0.59 5.36 11.32
CA GLY A 19 -1.40 6.49 11.82
C GLY A 19 -0.58 7.77 11.96
N ALA A 20 0.63 7.68 12.49
CA ALA A 20 1.53 8.81 12.58
C ALA A 20 1.94 9.34 11.19
N LEU A 21 2.25 8.45 10.23
CA LEU A 21 2.56 8.83 8.85
C LEU A 21 1.39 9.53 8.17
N ALA A 22 0.18 8.97 8.28
CA ALA A 22 -1.03 9.57 7.73
C ALA A 22 -1.32 10.96 8.34
N TRP A 23 -1.15 11.08 9.65
CA TRP A 23 -1.34 12.37 10.35
C TRP A 23 -0.30 13.41 9.96
N LEU A 24 0.99 13.04 9.91
CA LEU A 24 2.08 13.98 9.57
C LEU A 24 2.09 14.39 8.10
N SER A 25 1.70 13.48 7.20
CA SER A 25 1.62 13.78 5.76
C SER A 25 0.34 14.49 5.35
N GLY A 26 -0.72 14.42 6.17
CA GLY A 26 -2.07 14.85 5.79
C GLY A 26 -2.78 13.89 4.84
N GLU A 27 -2.20 12.70 4.59
CA GLU A 27 -2.69 11.71 3.61
C GLU A 27 -3.34 10.50 4.30
N PRO A 28 -4.63 10.56 4.62
CA PRO A 28 -5.29 9.49 5.38
C PRO A 28 -5.31 8.14 4.64
N PHE A 29 -5.26 8.15 3.31
CA PHE A 29 -5.27 6.93 2.50
C PHE A 29 -3.95 6.15 2.49
N VAL A 30 -2.87 6.72 3.03
CA VAL A 30 -1.65 5.96 3.38
C VAL A 30 -1.98 4.82 4.34
N PHE A 31 -2.89 5.05 5.27
CA PHE A 31 -3.29 4.06 6.27
C PHE A 31 -3.89 2.79 5.65
N PRO A 32 -4.99 2.84 4.85
CA PRO A 32 -5.53 1.65 4.20
C PRO A 32 -4.63 1.12 3.08
N SER A 33 -3.83 1.94 2.44
CA SER A 33 -2.88 1.52 1.40
C SER A 33 -1.83 0.54 1.94
N LEU A 34 -1.26 0.82 3.12
CA LEU A 34 -0.18 0.04 3.72
C LEU A 34 -0.65 -0.92 4.82
N GLY A 35 -1.92 -0.85 5.20
CA GLY A 35 -2.53 -1.73 6.21
C GLY A 35 -2.30 -3.21 5.96
N PRO A 36 -2.59 -3.74 4.76
CA PRO A 36 -2.34 -5.14 4.43
C PRO A 36 -0.87 -5.55 4.61
N THR A 37 0.07 -4.69 4.26
CA THR A 37 1.51 -4.91 4.47
C THR A 37 1.86 -4.96 5.96
N ALA A 38 1.35 -4.02 6.76
CA ALA A 38 1.53 -4.03 8.22
C ALA A 38 1.01 -5.33 8.85
N PHE A 39 -0.13 -5.83 8.37
CA PHE A 39 -0.67 -7.12 8.80
C PHE A 39 0.27 -8.28 8.47
N VAL A 40 0.73 -8.40 7.22
CA VAL A 40 1.66 -9.45 6.80
C VAL A 40 2.94 -9.42 7.64
N LEU A 41 3.50 -8.24 7.90
CA LEU A 41 4.68 -8.07 8.74
C LEU A 41 4.42 -8.48 10.20
N ALA A 42 3.25 -8.16 10.76
CA ALA A 42 2.88 -8.51 12.14
C ALA A 42 2.76 -10.02 12.34
N PHE A 43 2.20 -10.73 11.37
CA PHE A 43 2.04 -12.20 11.41
C PHE A 43 3.34 -12.97 11.11
N GLY A 44 4.42 -12.28 10.78
CA GLY A 44 5.69 -12.90 10.43
C GLY A 44 5.69 -13.52 9.03
N GLY A 45 4.91 -12.95 8.13
CA GLY A 45 4.88 -13.34 6.71
C GLY A 45 6.28 -13.25 6.09
N VAL A 46 6.52 -14.12 5.11
CA VAL A 46 7.85 -14.51 4.59
C VAL A 46 8.59 -13.39 3.83
N GLU A 47 8.00 -12.24 3.64
CA GLU A 47 8.60 -11.19 2.82
C GLU A 47 9.64 -10.37 3.59
N ARG A 48 10.81 -10.97 3.77
CA ARG A 48 12.00 -10.32 4.36
C ARG A 48 12.79 -9.48 3.36
N ALA A 49 12.47 -9.54 2.09
CA ALA A 49 13.20 -8.80 1.07
C ALA A 49 12.63 -7.37 0.95
N ARG A 50 13.32 -6.37 1.50
CA ARG A 50 13.00 -4.94 1.35
C ARG A 50 12.64 -4.59 -0.09
N ARG A 51 13.39 -5.15 -1.06
CA ARG A 51 13.17 -4.95 -2.49
C ARG A 51 11.75 -5.33 -2.92
N ARG A 52 11.20 -6.45 -2.42
CA ARG A 52 9.86 -6.89 -2.80
C ARG A 52 8.78 -6.01 -2.20
N VAL A 53 8.91 -5.67 -0.93
CA VAL A 53 7.91 -4.82 -0.25
C VAL A 53 7.90 -3.43 -0.87
N VAL A 54 9.04 -2.72 -0.86
CA VAL A 54 9.13 -1.35 -1.39
C VAL A 54 8.92 -1.33 -2.91
N GLY A 55 9.55 -2.27 -3.63
CA GLY A 55 9.40 -2.37 -5.08
C GLY A 55 7.98 -2.70 -5.51
N GLY A 56 7.30 -3.62 -4.81
CA GLY A 56 5.90 -3.95 -5.07
C GLY A 56 4.97 -2.74 -4.91
N HIS A 57 5.13 -1.98 -3.83
CA HIS A 57 4.37 -0.74 -3.62
C HIS A 57 4.71 0.34 -4.65
N ALA A 58 6.00 0.49 -5.02
CA ALA A 58 6.40 1.42 -6.07
C ALA A 58 5.77 1.06 -7.42
N VAL A 59 5.83 -0.23 -7.81
CA VAL A 59 5.17 -0.73 -9.02
C VAL A 59 3.67 -0.47 -8.97
N GLY A 60 3.03 -0.80 -7.84
CA GLY A 60 1.60 -0.59 -7.65
C GLY A 60 1.19 0.88 -7.74
N ALA A 61 1.95 1.76 -7.11
CA ALA A 61 1.68 3.21 -7.14
C ALA A 61 1.86 3.80 -8.54
N VAL A 62 2.93 3.43 -9.26
CA VAL A 62 3.17 3.89 -10.64
C VAL A 62 2.10 3.34 -11.58
N ALA A 63 1.77 2.05 -11.50
CA ALA A 63 0.73 1.44 -12.34
C ALA A 63 -0.65 2.06 -12.06
N GLY A 64 -0.96 2.30 -10.78
CA GLY A 64 -2.19 2.99 -10.38
C GLY A 64 -2.26 4.41 -10.94
N PHE A 65 -1.18 5.17 -10.81
CA PHE A 65 -1.10 6.55 -11.31
C PHE A 65 -1.26 6.61 -12.83
N LEU A 66 -0.58 5.73 -13.57
CA LEU A 66 -0.71 5.66 -15.03
C LEU A 66 -2.13 5.30 -15.45
N ALA A 67 -2.74 4.30 -14.84
CA ALA A 67 -4.11 3.91 -15.16
C ALA A 67 -5.12 5.03 -14.82
N TYR A 68 -4.96 5.70 -13.69
CA TYR A 68 -5.78 6.83 -13.29
C TYR A 68 -5.71 7.97 -14.31
N THR A 69 -4.51 8.41 -14.65
CA THR A 69 -4.31 9.51 -15.60
C THR A 69 -4.81 9.19 -17.01
N LEU A 70 -4.75 7.93 -17.42
CA LEU A 70 -5.19 7.51 -18.76
C LEU A 70 -6.71 7.32 -18.86
N LEU A 71 -7.36 6.81 -17.82
CA LEU A 71 -8.74 6.32 -17.92
C LEU A 71 -9.73 7.02 -17.00
N ALA A 72 -9.32 7.40 -15.77
CA ALA A 72 -10.26 7.92 -14.78
C ALA A 72 -10.56 9.40 -15.01
N GLY A 73 -9.65 10.17 -15.61
CA GLY A 73 -9.76 11.62 -15.72
C GLY A 73 -9.77 12.25 -14.33
N ASP A 74 -10.78 13.11 -14.06
CA ASP A 74 -10.92 13.75 -12.75
C ASP A 74 -11.90 13.00 -11.81
N ALA A 75 -12.33 11.79 -12.18
CA ALA A 75 -13.23 11.01 -11.36
C ALA A 75 -12.52 10.51 -10.09
N MET A 76 -13.17 10.64 -8.93
CA MET A 76 -12.66 10.19 -7.64
C MET A 76 -13.69 9.29 -6.97
N LEU A 77 -13.23 8.19 -6.39
CA LEU A 77 -14.12 7.25 -5.69
C LEU A 77 -14.90 7.93 -4.55
N THR A 78 -14.29 8.87 -3.84
CA THR A 78 -14.91 9.59 -2.72
C THR A 78 -16.00 10.58 -3.12
N ALA A 79 -16.01 11.02 -4.37
CA ALA A 79 -17.09 11.88 -4.87
C ALA A 79 -18.41 11.12 -5.01
N GLY A 80 -18.36 9.79 -5.05
CA GLY A 80 -19.50 8.93 -5.33
C GLY A 80 -19.96 9.05 -6.79
N PHE A 81 -20.74 8.08 -7.24
CA PHE A 81 -21.38 8.09 -8.55
C PHE A 81 -22.64 7.25 -8.53
N ALA A 82 -23.62 7.62 -9.37
CA ALA A 82 -24.82 6.83 -9.52
C ALA A 82 -24.52 5.50 -10.26
N PRO A 83 -25.34 4.47 -10.09
CA PRO A 83 -25.18 3.22 -10.83
C PRO A 83 -25.14 3.43 -12.35
N ALA A 84 -24.28 2.67 -13.03
CA ALA A 84 -24.13 2.64 -14.49
C ALA A 84 -23.72 3.99 -15.14
N THR A 85 -23.00 4.85 -14.41
CA THR A 85 -22.45 6.10 -14.96
C THR A 85 -21.13 5.89 -15.67
N ILE A 86 -20.76 6.83 -16.52
CA ILE A 86 -19.47 6.81 -17.25
C ILE A 86 -18.29 7.00 -16.28
N GLU A 87 -18.46 7.79 -15.23
CA GLU A 87 -17.46 8.02 -14.19
C GLU A 87 -17.14 6.72 -13.46
N GLY A 88 -18.19 5.98 -13.07
CA GLY A 88 -18.04 4.66 -12.47
C GLY A 88 -17.35 3.66 -13.40
N ALA A 89 -17.70 3.66 -14.68
CA ALA A 89 -17.06 2.82 -15.68
C ALA A 89 -15.57 3.16 -15.88
N ARG A 90 -15.21 4.45 -15.90
CA ARG A 90 -13.83 4.93 -15.99
C ARG A 90 -12.99 4.49 -14.78
N LEU A 91 -13.52 4.65 -13.56
CA LEU A 91 -12.84 4.19 -12.35
C LEU A 91 -12.68 2.66 -12.34
N ALA A 92 -13.70 1.90 -12.75
CA ALA A 92 -13.58 0.46 -12.85
C ALA A 92 -12.55 0.01 -13.89
N ALA A 93 -12.49 0.68 -15.04
CA ALA A 93 -11.49 0.42 -16.07
C ALA A 93 -10.07 0.78 -15.57
N SER A 94 -9.92 1.91 -14.89
CA SER A 94 -8.65 2.32 -14.25
C SER A 94 -8.18 1.29 -13.23
N GLY A 95 -9.06 0.87 -12.31
CA GLY A 95 -8.75 -0.17 -11.33
C GLY A 95 -8.33 -1.48 -11.99
N THR A 96 -9.05 -1.93 -13.02
CA THR A 96 -8.74 -3.18 -13.73
C THR A 96 -7.40 -3.12 -14.44
N LEU A 97 -7.14 -2.05 -15.21
CA LEU A 97 -5.88 -1.87 -15.91
C LEU A 97 -4.71 -1.78 -14.92
N SER A 98 -4.87 -1.03 -13.84
CA SER A 98 -3.82 -0.84 -12.84
C SER A 98 -3.39 -2.15 -12.18
N VAL A 99 -4.34 -3.02 -11.85
CA VAL A 99 -4.03 -4.34 -11.25
C VAL A 99 -3.30 -5.23 -12.23
N ALA A 100 -3.69 -5.23 -13.52
CA ALA A 100 -2.99 -5.98 -14.56
C ALA A 100 -1.55 -5.48 -14.73
N LEU A 101 -1.35 -4.16 -14.86
CA LEU A 101 -0.02 -3.55 -14.95
C LEU A 101 0.84 -3.82 -13.71
N THR A 102 0.24 -3.78 -12.53
CA THR A 102 0.92 -4.09 -11.27
C THR A 102 1.39 -5.54 -11.24
N ALA A 103 0.54 -6.50 -11.61
CA ALA A 103 0.91 -7.91 -11.64
C ALA A 103 2.06 -8.18 -12.62
N TRP A 104 1.99 -7.62 -13.83
CA TRP A 104 3.06 -7.74 -14.82
C TRP A 104 4.36 -7.08 -14.37
N GLY A 105 4.28 -5.86 -13.84
CA GLY A 105 5.44 -5.13 -13.36
C GLY A 105 6.13 -5.82 -12.18
N MET A 106 5.34 -6.34 -11.23
CA MET A 106 5.88 -7.11 -10.10
C MET A 106 6.63 -8.37 -10.54
N LEU A 107 6.09 -9.10 -11.52
CA LEU A 107 6.74 -10.29 -12.07
C LEU A 107 8.00 -9.92 -12.85
N ALA A 108 7.94 -8.89 -13.69
CA ALA A 108 9.08 -8.46 -14.53
C ALA A 108 10.26 -7.94 -13.68
N LEU A 109 9.97 -7.33 -12.52
CA LEU A 109 11.00 -6.72 -11.66
C LEU A 109 11.38 -7.60 -10.45
N ASP A 110 10.89 -8.85 -10.36
CA ASP A 110 11.03 -9.71 -9.18
C ASP A 110 10.66 -8.98 -7.87
N ALA A 111 9.56 -8.23 -7.90
CA ALA A 111 9.07 -7.42 -6.79
C ALA A 111 7.66 -7.85 -6.34
N VAL A 112 7.38 -9.15 -6.40
CA VAL A 112 6.05 -9.69 -6.06
C VAL A 112 5.75 -9.47 -4.59
N HIS A 113 4.76 -8.61 -4.33
CA HIS A 113 4.25 -8.26 -3.00
C HIS A 113 2.74 -8.06 -3.07
N PRO A 114 1.93 -9.12 -2.89
CA PRO A 114 0.47 -9.03 -3.05
C PRO A 114 -0.23 -7.93 -2.24
N PRO A 115 0.20 -7.60 -1.00
CA PRO A 115 -0.40 -6.51 -0.25
C PRO A 115 -0.37 -5.15 -0.95
N ALA A 116 0.57 -4.92 -1.87
CA ALA A 116 0.65 -3.67 -2.63
C ALA A 116 -0.50 -3.46 -3.62
N CYS A 117 -1.36 -4.47 -3.84
CA CYS A 117 -2.61 -4.30 -4.58
C CYS A 117 -3.51 -3.21 -3.95
N ALA A 118 -3.49 -3.06 -2.63
CA ALA A 118 -4.21 -1.97 -1.96
C ALA A 118 -3.69 -0.60 -2.40
N THR A 119 -2.37 -0.41 -2.47
CA THR A 119 -1.76 0.81 -3.01
C THR A 119 -2.18 1.07 -4.45
N THR A 120 -2.12 0.04 -5.29
CA THR A 120 -2.56 0.14 -6.69
C THR A 120 -3.98 0.67 -6.80
N LEU A 121 -4.93 0.11 -6.05
CA LEU A 121 -6.33 0.52 -6.08
C LEU A 121 -6.54 1.91 -5.48
N ILE A 122 -5.89 2.25 -4.37
CA ILE A 122 -5.97 3.59 -3.77
C ILE A 122 -5.57 4.67 -4.79
N VAL A 123 -4.49 4.45 -5.51
CA VAL A 123 -4.01 5.41 -6.52
C VAL A 123 -4.92 5.42 -7.76
N SER A 124 -5.27 4.24 -8.30
CA SER A 124 -6.06 4.14 -9.54
C SER A 124 -7.52 4.58 -9.41
N LEU A 125 -8.02 4.70 -8.18
CA LEU A 125 -9.36 5.20 -7.88
C LEU A 125 -9.38 6.68 -7.47
N GLY A 126 -8.26 7.40 -7.62
CA GLY A 126 -8.17 8.83 -7.39
C GLY A 126 -8.10 9.26 -5.92
N LEU A 127 -7.75 8.34 -5.01
CA LEU A 127 -7.66 8.65 -3.58
C LEU A 127 -6.30 9.23 -3.18
N LEU A 128 -5.24 8.86 -3.90
CA LEU A 128 -3.87 9.41 -3.83
C LEU A 128 -3.31 9.42 -5.26
N ALA A 129 -3.65 10.40 -6.06
CA ALA A 129 -3.44 10.38 -7.51
C ALA A 129 -2.54 11.51 -8.03
N THR A 130 -1.85 12.23 -7.15
CA THR A 130 -0.82 13.20 -7.53
C THR A 130 0.58 12.60 -7.42
N PRO A 131 1.58 13.10 -8.17
CA PRO A 131 2.96 12.63 -8.05
C PRO A 131 3.54 12.74 -6.64
N LEU A 132 3.15 13.77 -5.88
CA LEU A 132 3.58 13.95 -4.49
C LEU A 132 2.99 12.87 -3.59
N GLU A 133 1.70 12.59 -3.69
CA GLU A 133 1.02 11.55 -2.91
C GLU A 133 1.59 10.16 -3.21
N VAL A 134 1.90 9.87 -4.49
CA VAL A 134 2.60 8.64 -4.90
C VAL A 134 3.98 8.54 -4.23
N ALA A 135 4.73 9.63 -4.17
CA ALA A 135 6.02 9.65 -3.48
C ALA A 135 5.87 9.46 -1.96
N ILE A 136 4.84 10.04 -1.34
CA ILE A 136 4.52 9.86 0.08
C ILE A 136 4.22 8.39 0.38
N ILE A 137 3.45 7.68 -0.45
CA ILE A 137 3.21 6.24 -0.27
C ILE A 137 4.51 5.45 -0.25
N VAL A 138 5.37 5.67 -1.25
CA VAL A 138 6.65 4.92 -1.36
C VAL A 138 7.58 5.23 -0.19
N ALA A 139 7.64 6.48 0.25
CA ALA A 139 8.39 6.85 1.45
C ALA A 139 7.80 6.20 2.72
N SER A 140 6.47 6.21 2.84
CA SER A 140 5.77 5.63 3.99
C SER A 140 6.00 4.13 4.13
N VAL A 141 6.03 3.38 3.02
CA VAL A 141 6.33 1.95 3.07
C VAL A 141 7.77 1.68 3.51
N ALA A 142 8.72 2.51 3.09
CA ALA A 142 10.11 2.39 3.53
C ALA A 142 10.26 2.65 5.05
N VAL A 143 9.55 3.65 5.58
CA VAL A 143 9.50 3.94 7.02
C VAL A 143 8.85 2.80 7.79
N LEU A 144 7.70 2.29 7.32
CA LEU A 144 7.01 1.16 7.94
C LEU A 144 7.92 -0.07 8.05
N LEU A 145 8.62 -0.39 6.96
CA LEU A 145 9.54 -1.52 6.92
C LEU A 145 10.73 -1.31 7.86
N GLY A 146 11.32 -0.10 7.89
CA GLY A 146 12.39 0.26 8.81
C GLY A 146 11.96 0.12 10.28
N ALA A 147 10.75 0.59 10.63
CA ALA A 147 10.19 0.43 11.96
C ALA A 147 10.00 -1.05 12.34
N HIS A 148 9.51 -1.88 11.41
CA HIS A 148 9.37 -3.32 11.62
C HIS A 148 10.73 -4.00 11.87
N GLU A 149 11.74 -3.68 11.07
CA GLU A 149 13.08 -4.25 11.21
C GLU A 149 13.73 -3.84 12.52
N LEU A 150 13.65 -2.55 12.89
CA LEU A 150 14.16 -2.05 14.16
C LEU A 150 13.52 -2.81 15.34
N ALA A 151 12.19 -2.93 15.35
CA ALA A 151 11.48 -3.69 16.37
C ALA A 151 11.87 -5.19 16.40
N SER A 152 12.31 -5.76 15.29
CA SER A 152 12.75 -7.16 15.20
C SER A 152 14.16 -7.39 15.76
N VAL A 153 15.05 -6.40 15.64
CA VAL A 153 16.43 -6.45 16.20
C VAL A 153 16.41 -6.52 17.71
N TYR A 154 15.56 -5.71 18.36
CA TYR A 154 15.44 -5.69 19.83
C TYR A 154 14.80 -6.95 20.43
N ARG A 155 14.34 -7.89 19.59
CA ARG A 155 13.66 -9.13 20.01
C ARG A 155 14.44 -10.40 19.77
N LYS A 156 15.73 -10.35 19.40
CA LYS A 156 16.54 -11.55 19.39
C LYS A 156 16.53 -12.14 20.80
N PRO A 157 16.12 -13.40 21.01
CA PRO A 157 16.27 -14.03 22.30
C PRO A 157 17.76 -14.06 22.61
N GLU A 158 18.11 -13.65 23.82
CA GLU A 158 19.37 -14.04 24.42
C GLU A 158 19.36 -15.57 24.45
N THR A 159 20.21 -16.18 23.63
CA THR A 159 20.45 -17.64 23.62
C THR A 159 21.27 -18.03 24.84
#